data_845dcba0455777172417c55fb9fddd6b
#
_entry.id   845dcba0455777172417c55fb9fddd6b
#
_cell.length_a   1.000
_cell.length_b   1.000
_cell.length_c   1.000
_cell.angle_alpha   90.00
_cell.angle_beta   90.00
_cell.angle_gamma   90.00
#
_symmetry.space_group_name_H-M   'P 1'
#
loop_
_entity.id
_entity.type
_entity.pdbx_description
1 polymer ?
#
loop_
_entity_poly.entity_id
_entity_poly.type
_entity_poly.pdbx_seq_one_letter_code
_entity_poly.pdbx_strand_id
1 'polypeptide(L)'
;MYNHQPENYVCPLCQIAKGEETNHGSQEESVIFRDEFITAFIAGKWWRSNPGHVIIIPNKHIENIYDMPEEIGHKISDFSKKVAIAFKETYKCDGTSTRQHNEPAGNQDVWHYHLHIFPRYTGDNLYLNHQDTYWPSAEEKKPYVNKLKSYML
;
A
#
# COMPACT_ATOMS: atom_id res chain seq x y z
N MET A 1 4.28 -20.79 -5.24
CA MET A 1 4.99 -21.60 -4.22
C MET A 1 4.70 -21.05 -2.84
N TYR A 2 4.46 -21.90 -1.85
CA TYR A 2 4.10 -21.46 -0.47
C TYR A 2 2.86 -20.57 -0.38
N ASN A 3 1.79 -20.92 -1.10
CA ASN A 3 0.55 -20.17 -1.13
C ASN A 3 -0.41 -20.65 -0.03
N HIS A 4 -1.13 -19.71 0.58
CA HIS A 4 -2.02 -19.94 1.72
C HIS A 4 -3.44 -19.39 1.49
N GLN A 5 -3.71 -18.83 0.31
CA GLN A 5 -5.05 -18.32 0.01
C GLN A 5 -6.10 -19.45 0.14
N PRO A 6 -7.25 -19.16 0.76
CA PRO A 6 -8.35 -20.11 0.83
C PRO A 6 -8.91 -20.47 -0.54
N GLU A 7 -9.57 -21.62 -0.63
CA GLU A 7 -10.35 -21.96 -1.82
C GLU A 7 -11.43 -20.89 -2.07
N ASN A 8 -11.61 -20.50 -3.34
CA ASN A 8 -12.54 -19.44 -3.76
C ASN A 8 -12.23 -18.04 -3.17
N TYR A 9 -10.98 -17.75 -2.89
CA TYR A 9 -10.55 -16.46 -2.38
C TYR A 9 -10.87 -15.31 -3.34
N VAL A 10 -11.71 -14.38 -2.89
CA VAL A 10 -11.97 -13.13 -3.60
C VAL A 10 -10.95 -12.09 -3.11
N CYS A 11 -9.96 -11.81 -3.95
CA CYS A 11 -8.85 -10.96 -3.58
C CYS A 11 -9.21 -9.47 -3.64
N PRO A 12 -9.26 -8.73 -2.51
CA PRO A 12 -9.62 -7.32 -2.52
C PRO A 12 -8.58 -6.45 -3.26
N LEU A 13 -7.32 -6.86 -3.27
CA LEU A 13 -6.27 -6.12 -3.96
C LEU A 13 -6.35 -6.30 -5.49
N CYS A 14 -6.79 -7.48 -5.97
CA CYS A 14 -7.12 -7.64 -7.38
C CYS A 14 -8.28 -6.75 -7.81
N GLN A 15 -9.29 -6.58 -6.94
CA GLN A 15 -10.41 -5.67 -7.21
C GLN A 15 -9.92 -4.22 -7.32
N ILE A 16 -9.06 -3.77 -6.39
CA ILE A 16 -8.45 -2.43 -6.46
C ILE A 16 -7.63 -2.26 -7.74
N ALA A 17 -6.79 -3.23 -8.11
CA ALA A 17 -5.99 -3.17 -9.33
C ALA A 17 -6.83 -3.00 -10.59
N LYS A 18 -8.03 -3.57 -10.62
CA LYS A 18 -8.99 -3.49 -11.74
C LYS A 18 -9.94 -2.28 -11.65
N GLY A 19 -9.92 -1.52 -10.57
CA GLY A 19 -10.89 -0.44 -10.33
C GLY A 19 -12.28 -0.94 -9.95
N GLU A 20 -12.40 -2.16 -9.45
CA GLU A 20 -13.65 -2.77 -8.98
C GLU A 20 -13.92 -2.42 -7.51
N GLU A 21 -15.16 -2.51 -7.09
CA GLU A 21 -15.54 -2.34 -5.68
C GLU A 21 -15.04 -3.49 -4.82
N THR A 22 -14.60 -3.16 -3.60
CA THR A 22 -14.24 -4.13 -2.56
C THR A 22 -15.35 -4.22 -1.50
N ASN A 23 -15.19 -5.11 -0.53
CA ASN A 23 -16.07 -5.17 0.66
C ASN A 23 -16.09 -3.87 1.48
N HIS A 24 -15.13 -2.98 1.26
CA HIS A 24 -15.04 -1.65 1.88
C HIS A 24 -15.41 -0.53 0.90
N GLY A 25 -16.16 -0.83 -0.15
CA GLY A 25 -16.53 0.08 -1.22
C GLY A 25 -15.42 0.32 -2.24
N SER A 26 -15.63 1.31 -3.11
CA SER A 26 -14.63 1.69 -4.11
C SER A 26 -13.41 2.33 -3.47
N GLN A 27 -12.23 1.89 -3.88
CA GLN A 27 -10.95 2.50 -3.48
C GLN A 27 -10.32 3.33 -4.62
N GLU A 28 -11.04 3.53 -5.72
CA GLU A 28 -10.52 4.21 -6.91
C GLU A 28 -10.05 5.65 -6.62
N GLU A 29 -10.75 6.36 -5.76
CA GLU A 29 -10.37 7.72 -5.34
C GLU A 29 -9.07 7.75 -4.52
N SER A 30 -8.67 6.62 -3.94
CA SER A 30 -7.42 6.47 -3.19
C SER A 30 -6.23 6.11 -4.07
N VAL A 31 -6.44 5.72 -5.34
CA VAL A 31 -5.38 5.34 -6.28
C VAL A 31 -4.57 6.58 -6.66
N ILE A 32 -3.26 6.52 -6.46
CA ILE A 32 -2.32 7.60 -6.80
C ILE A 32 -1.54 7.33 -8.09
N PHE A 33 -1.42 6.05 -8.46
CA PHE A 33 -0.75 5.62 -9.69
C PHE A 33 -1.24 4.24 -10.11
N ARG A 34 -1.37 4.03 -11.41
CA ARG A 34 -1.61 2.72 -12.03
C ARG A 34 -0.97 2.67 -13.40
N ASP A 35 -0.24 1.61 -13.69
CA ASP A 35 0.25 1.28 -15.02
C ASP A 35 -0.12 -0.17 -15.38
N GLU A 36 0.54 -0.75 -16.37
CA GLU A 36 0.33 -2.15 -16.78
C GLU A 36 0.73 -3.15 -15.68
N PHE A 37 1.70 -2.82 -14.83
CA PHE A 37 2.35 -3.76 -13.90
C PHE A 37 1.91 -3.59 -12.45
N ILE A 38 1.73 -2.35 -12.01
CA ILE A 38 1.51 -2.02 -10.60
C ILE A 38 0.37 -1.02 -10.40
N THR A 39 -0.24 -1.10 -9.23
CA THR A 39 -1.14 -0.07 -8.70
C THR A 39 -0.63 0.39 -7.34
N ALA A 40 -0.62 1.70 -7.12
CA ALA A 40 -0.30 2.31 -5.83
C ALA A 40 -1.46 3.18 -5.35
N PHE A 41 -1.80 3.06 -4.07
CA PHE A 41 -2.95 3.75 -3.49
C PHE A 41 -2.71 4.10 -2.02
N ILE A 42 -3.41 5.11 -1.53
CA ILE A 42 -3.46 5.43 -0.11
C ILE A 42 -4.19 4.30 0.62
N ALA A 43 -3.56 3.75 1.65
CA ALA A 43 -4.08 2.62 2.40
C ALA A 43 -5.47 2.88 2.98
N GLY A 44 -6.30 1.84 3.03
CA GLY A 44 -7.63 1.89 3.60
C GLY A 44 -7.64 2.06 5.11
N LYS A 45 -6.68 1.48 5.81
CA LYS A 45 -6.57 1.49 7.26
C LYS A 45 -5.30 2.22 7.66
N TRP A 46 -5.40 3.20 8.56
CA TRP A 46 -4.28 4.03 8.98
C TRP A 46 -3.89 3.81 10.43
N TRP A 47 -2.59 3.96 10.70
CA TRP A 47 -2.08 4.26 12.03
C TRP A 47 -2.21 5.75 12.30
N ARG A 48 -2.70 6.14 13.47
CA ARG A 48 -3.01 7.55 13.79
C ARG A 48 -1.80 8.49 13.64
N SER A 49 -0.62 8.02 14.00
CA SER A 49 0.60 8.82 13.91
C SER A 49 1.25 8.83 12.52
N ASN A 50 0.76 8.00 11.58
CA ASN A 50 1.33 7.84 10.25
C ASN A 50 0.26 7.88 9.16
N PRO A 51 -0.54 8.97 9.07
CA PRO A 51 -1.62 9.06 8.11
C PRO A 51 -1.10 9.11 6.66
N GLY A 52 -1.89 8.62 5.74
CA GLY A 52 -1.60 8.71 4.32
C GLY A 52 -0.51 7.77 3.82
N HIS A 53 -0.20 6.68 4.53
CA HIS A 53 0.75 5.71 4.02
C HIS A 53 0.22 5.05 2.73
N VAL A 54 1.15 4.63 1.87
CA VAL A 54 0.88 4.08 0.55
C VAL A 54 1.07 2.58 0.55
N ILE A 55 0.23 1.88 -0.20
CA ILE A 55 0.40 0.48 -0.55
C ILE A 55 0.68 0.38 -2.05
N ILE A 56 1.69 -0.41 -2.42
CA ILE A 56 1.99 -0.77 -3.81
C ILE A 56 1.73 -2.26 -3.98
N ILE A 57 0.99 -2.60 -5.03
CA ILE A 57 0.65 -3.98 -5.38
C ILE A 57 0.99 -4.26 -6.84
N PRO A 58 1.34 -5.51 -7.20
CA PRO A 58 1.31 -5.95 -8.58
C PRO A 58 -0.15 -6.04 -9.09
N ASN A 59 -0.39 -5.70 -10.34
CA ASN A 59 -1.73 -5.86 -10.94
C ASN A 59 -2.07 -7.33 -11.16
N LYS A 60 -1.05 -8.14 -11.47
CA LYS A 60 -1.19 -9.59 -11.51
C LYS A 60 -1.32 -10.14 -10.09
N HIS A 61 -2.23 -11.09 -9.89
CA HIS A 61 -2.35 -11.78 -8.61
C HIS A 61 -1.07 -12.60 -8.34
N ILE A 62 -0.29 -12.16 -7.36
CA ILE A 62 0.93 -12.79 -6.86
C ILE A 62 0.80 -12.76 -5.35
N GLU A 63 0.78 -13.94 -4.70
CA GLU A 63 0.49 -13.99 -3.26
C GLU A 63 1.63 -13.46 -2.40
N ASN A 64 2.87 -13.82 -2.76
CA ASN A 64 4.04 -13.54 -1.93
C ASN A 64 5.28 -13.19 -2.79
N ILE A 65 6.40 -12.88 -2.14
CA ILE A 65 7.62 -12.47 -2.83
C ILE A 65 8.29 -13.60 -3.61
N TYR A 66 8.05 -14.86 -3.24
CA TYR A 66 8.79 -16.01 -3.82
C TYR A 66 8.45 -16.25 -5.29
N ASP A 67 7.23 -15.89 -5.70
CA ASP A 67 6.76 -16.03 -7.08
C ASP A 67 6.75 -14.68 -7.84
N MET A 68 7.39 -13.63 -7.27
CA MET A 68 7.44 -12.30 -7.88
C MET A 68 8.36 -12.29 -9.10
N PRO A 69 7.86 -11.98 -10.32
CA PRO A 69 8.71 -11.76 -11.48
C PRO A 69 9.65 -10.57 -11.26
N GLU A 70 10.92 -10.71 -11.68
CA GLU A 70 11.95 -9.68 -11.49
C GLU A 70 11.52 -8.31 -12.03
N GLU A 71 10.92 -8.28 -13.22
CA GLU A 71 10.43 -7.03 -13.83
C GLU A 71 9.44 -6.30 -12.94
N ILE A 72 8.46 -7.01 -12.38
CA ILE A 72 7.46 -6.42 -11.47
C ILE A 72 8.13 -5.99 -10.16
N GLY A 73 9.02 -6.82 -9.62
CA GLY A 73 9.79 -6.49 -8.41
C GLY A 73 10.61 -5.20 -8.59
N HIS A 74 11.29 -5.03 -9.74
CA HIS A 74 12.00 -3.80 -10.08
C HIS A 74 11.06 -2.59 -10.15
N LYS A 75 9.90 -2.72 -10.81
CA LYS A 75 8.89 -1.66 -10.87
C LYS A 75 8.40 -1.22 -9.49
N ILE A 76 8.11 -2.18 -8.61
CA ILE A 76 7.69 -1.90 -7.23
C ILE A 76 8.82 -1.16 -6.49
N SER A 77 10.06 -1.61 -6.61
CA SER A 77 11.21 -0.98 -5.97
C SER A 77 11.42 0.46 -6.44
N ASP A 78 11.42 0.68 -7.75
CA ASP A 78 11.59 2.02 -8.35
C ASP A 78 10.46 2.96 -7.94
N PHE A 79 9.21 2.47 -7.93
CA PHE A 79 8.08 3.27 -7.52
C PHE A 79 8.08 3.55 -6.01
N SER A 80 8.55 2.62 -5.19
CA SER A 80 8.69 2.83 -3.74
C SER A 80 9.65 3.98 -3.41
N LYS A 81 10.76 4.09 -4.16
CA LYS A 81 11.68 5.22 -4.08
C LYS A 81 10.97 6.55 -4.41
N LYS A 82 10.17 6.59 -5.48
CA LYS A 82 9.41 7.79 -5.85
C LYS A 82 8.44 8.21 -4.75
N VAL A 83 7.70 7.26 -4.17
CA VAL A 83 6.78 7.51 -3.06
C VAL A 83 7.53 8.04 -1.83
N ALA A 84 8.67 7.43 -1.47
CA ALA A 84 9.49 7.88 -0.34
C ALA A 84 9.97 9.33 -0.50
N ILE A 85 10.42 9.71 -1.70
CA ILE A 85 10.81 11.09 -2.01
C ILE A 85 9.59 12.02 -1.95
N ALA A 86 8.44 11.60 -2.54
CA ALA A 86 7.21 12.37 -2.49
C ALA A 86 6.75 12.64 -1.04
N PHE A 87 6.88 11.66 -0.14
CA PHE A 87 6.59 11.87 1.28
C PHE A 87 7.49 12.94 1.92
N LYS A 88 8.79 12.91 1.62
CA LYS A 88 9.72 13.94 2.12
C LYS A 88 9.30 15.33 1.63
N GLU A 89 8.95 15.44 0.36
CA GLU A 89 8.64 16.73 -0.27
C GLU A 89 7.23 17.24 0.08
N THR A 90 6.23 16.38 0.19
CA THR A 90 4.83 16.80 0.34
C THR A 90 4.29 16.67 1.74
N TYR A 91 4.68 15.63 2.49
CA TYR A 91 4.24 15.42 3.88
C TYR A 91 5.22 16.03 4.89
N LYS A 92 6.44 16.36 4.45
CA LYS A 92 7.53 16.85 5.32
C LYS A 92 7.85 15.90 6.48
N CYS A 93 7.75 14.60 6.21
CA CYS A 93 8.06 13.56 7.21
C CYS A 93 9.57 13.51 7.52
N ASP A 94 9.92 13.02 8.72
CA ASP A 94 11.31 12.93 9.16
C ASP A 94 12.06 11.77 8.49
N GLY A 95 11.34 10.70 8.14
CA GLY A 95 11.90 9.53 7.49
C GLY A 95 10.82 8.71 6.77
N THR A 96 11.22 7.56 6.22
CA THR A 96 10.30 6.59 5.62
C THR A 96 10.67 5.18 6.04
N SER A 97 9.70 4.28 6.08
CA SER A 97 9.96 2.84 6.24
C SER A 97 9.04 2.02 5.36
N THR A 98 9.49 0.83 5.01
CA THR A 98 8.70 -0.13 4.24
C THR A 98 8.38 -1.35 5.08
N ARG A 99 7.25 -2.00 4.80
CA ARG A 99 6.86 -3.26 5.40
C ARG A 99 6.17 -4.15 4.36
N GLN A 100 6.62 -5.40 4.27
CA GLN A 100 6.08 -6.42 3.40
C GLN A 100 6.08 -7.75 4.16
N HIS A 101 5.03 -8.53 4.03
CA HIS A 101 4.83 -9.76 4.76
C HIS A 101 4.63 -10.93 3.79
N ASN A 102 5.18 -12.09 4.12
CA ASN A 102 4.97 -13.33 3.39
C ASN A 102 4.53 -14.41 4.37
N GLU A 103 3.53 -15.16 4.00
CA GLU A 103 2.99 -16.28 4.75
C GLU A 103 2.41 -15.90 6.14
N PRO A 104 1.61 -16.78 6.79
CA PRO A 104 1.01 -16.49 8.10
C PRO A 104 2.05 -16.20 9.19
N ALA A 105 3.15 -16.94 9.23
CA ALA A 105 4.21 -16.72 10.21
C ALA A 105 4.92 -15.36 10.03
N GLY A 106 4.89 -14.83 8.81
CA GLY A 106 5.38 -13.50 8.48
C GLY A 106 4.34 -12.37 8.66
N ASN A 107 3.18 -12.69 9.24
CA ASN A 107 2.03 -11.76 9.45
C ASN A 107 1.35 -11.30 8.15
N GLN A 108 1.39 -12.08 7.08
CA GLN A 108 0.58 -11.79 5.90
C GLN A 108 -0.89 -12.08 6.22
N ASP A 109 -1.76 -11.09 6.00
CA ASP A 109 -3.20 -11.15 6.28
C ASP A 109 -4.07 -11.02 5.01
N VAL A 110 -3.49 -10.56 3.91
CA VAL A 110 -4.12 -10.51 2.58
C VAL A 110 -3.26 -11.32 1.60
N TRP A 111 -3.87 -12.32 0.96
CA TRP A 111 -3.18 -13.26 0.07
C TRP A 111 -2.93 -12.66 -1.31
N HIS A 112 -2.18 -11.58 -1.31
CA HIS A 112 -1.70 -10.86 -2.47
C HIS A 112 -0.53 -9.99 -2.01
N TYR A 113 0.59 -10.03 -2.72
CA TYR A 113 1.76 -9.23 -2.38
C TYR A 113 1.41 -7.75 -2.25
N HIS A 114 1.77 -7.14 -1.16
CA HIS A 114 1.58 -5.72 -0.94
C HIS A 114 2.73 -5.14 -0.13
N LEU A 115 3.29 -4.04 -0.64
CA LEU A 115 4.36 -3.30 0.00
C LEU A 115 3.78 -2.02 0.61
N HIS A 116 3.82 -1.93 1.93
CA HIS A 116 3.51 -0.68 2.64
C HIS A 116 4.71 0.25 2.65
N ILE A 117 4.46 1.54 2.42
CA ILE A 117 5.44 2.62 2.60
C ILE A 117 4.84 3.63 3.56
N PHE A 118 5.52 3.86 4.69
CA PHE A 118 5.06 4.74 5.75
C PHE A 118 5.85 6.05 5.77
N PRO A 119 5.16 7.21 5.83
CA PRO A 119 5.80 8.43 6.30
C PRO A 119 6.07 8.29 7.80
N ARG A 120 7.30 8.58 8.22
CA ARG A 120 7.73 8.42 9.60
C ARG A 120 8.03 9.78 10.23
N TYR A 121 7.61 9.93 11.48
CA TYR A 121 7.81 11.15 12.26
C TYR A 121 8.53 10.80 13.54
N THR A 122 9.41 11.68 14.01
CA THR A 122 10.14 11.48 15.26
C THR A 122 9.16 11.27 16.41
N GLY A 123 9.28 10.14 17.09
CA GLY A 123 8.41 9.77 18.20
C GLY A 123 7.04 9.17 17.78
N ASP A 124 6.83 8.83 16.51
CA ASP A 124 5.57 8.24 16.02
C ASP A 124 5.25 6.84 16.59
N ASN A 125 6.25 6.13 17.10
CA ASN A 125 6.14 4.80 17.70
C ASN A 125 5.34 3.77 16.87
N LEU A 126 5.44 3.83 15.54
CA LEU A 126 4.66 3.00 14.61
C LEU A 126 4.61 1.52 14.99
N TYR A 127 5.75 0.95 15.38
CA TYR A 127 5.86 -0.48 15.70
C TYR A 127 5.31 -0.86 17.08
N LEU A 128 5.18 0.11 17.99
CA LEU A 128 4.60 -0.09 19.31
C LEU A 128 3.08 0.13 19.30
N ASN A 129 2.60 0.98 18.42
CA ASN A 129 1.18 1.39 18.32
C ASN A 129 0.41 0.60 17.26
N HIS A 130 0.76 -0.66 17.02
CA HIS A 130 0.16 -1.47 15.94
C HIS A 130 -1.35 -1.71 16.11
N GLN A 131 -1.92 -1.49 17.28
CA GLN A 131 -3.36 -1.57 17.53
C GLN A 131 -4.09 -0.23 17.40
N ASP A 132 -3.38 0.89 17.41
CA ASP A 132 -3.98 2.23 17.28
C ASP A 132 -4.22 2.58 15.81
N THR A 133 -5.20 1.92 15.23
CA THR A 133 -5.56 2.03 13.82
C THR A 133 -7.02 2.39 13.65
N TYR A 134 -7.36 3.01 12.50
CA TYR A 134 -8.72 3.34 12.13
C TYR A 134 -8.91 3.37 10.62
N TRP A 135 -10.15 3.38 10.15
CA TRP A 135 -10.51 3.53 8.76
C TRP A 135 -10.85 5.00 8.49
N PRO A 136 -9.99 5.77 7.80
CA PRO A 136 -10.27 7.14 7.45
C PRO A 136 -11.37 7.22 6.40
N SER A 137 -12.14 8.31 6.43
CA SER A 137 -13.12 8.63 5.40
C SER A 137 -12.43 9.00 4.07
N ALA A 138 -13.18 9.00 2.98
CA ALA A 138 -12.69 9.48 1.68
C ALA A 138 -12.20 10.93 1.76
N GLU A 139 -12.92 11.77 2.51
CA GLU A 139 -12.55 13.19 2.71
C GLU A 139 -11.22 13.34 3.46
N GLU A 140 -10.95 12.49 4.47
CA GLU A 140 -9.65 12.49 5.16
C GLU A 140 -8.50 12.05 4.27
N LYS A 141 -8.73 11.12 3.34
CA LYS A 141 -7.72 10.63 2.39
C LYS A 141 -7.39 11.64 1.30
N LYS A 142 -8.37 12.40 0.84
CA LYS A 142 -8.29 13.29 -0.32
C LYS A 142 -7.09 14.25 -0.33
N PRO A 143 -6.75 14.97 0.77
CA PRO A 143 -5.57 15.82 0.80
C PRO A 143 -4.26 15.08 0.52
N TYR A 144 -4.13 13.85 1.03
CA TYR A 144 -2.94 13.00 0.83
C TYR A 144 -2.84 12.51 -0.61
N VAL A 145 -3.96 12.05 -1.17
CA VAL A 145 -4.04 11.64 -2.59
C VAL A 145 -3.63 12.80 -3.49
N ASN A 146 -4.19 13.99 -3.25
CA ASN A 146 -3.91 15.18 -4.07
C ASN A 146 -2.44 15.59 -4.01
N LYS A 147 -1.84 15.60 -2.81
CA LYS A 147 -0.42 15.91 -2.62
C LYS A 147 0.48 14.96 -3.44
N LEU A 148 0.22 13.67 -3.38
CA LEU A 148 1.03 12.68 -4.08
C LEU A 148 0.81 12.74 -5.59
N LYS A 149 -0.43 12.82 -6.06
CA LYS A 149 -0.72 12.95 -7.50
C LYS A 149 -0.07 14.20 -8.09
N SER A 150 -0.18 15.34 -7.43
CA SER A 150 0.42 16.60 -7.91
C SER A 150 1.95 16.56 -7.97
N TYR A 151 2.59 15.75 -7.12
CA TYR A 151 4.04 15.58 -7.12
C TYR A 151 4.51 14.59 -8.20
N MET A 152 3.71 13.58 -8.52
CA MET A 152 4.08 12.49 -9.42
C MET A 152 3.75 12.78 -10.90
N LEU A 153 2.94 13.79 -11.18
CA LEU A 153 2.63 14.28 -12.52
C LEU A 153 3.71 15.25 -13.00
#